data_2857e643eca48c5f3600033485f6fcc1
#
_entry.id   2857e643eca48c5f3600033485f6fcc1
#
_cell.length_a   1.000
_cell.length_b   1.000
_cell.length_c   1.000
_cell.angle_alpha   90.00
_cell.angle_beta   90.00
_cell.angle_gamma   90.00
#
_symmetry.space_group_name_H-M   'P 1'
#
loop_
_entity.id
_entity.type
_entity.pdbx_description
1 polymer ?
#
loop_
_entity_poly.entity_id
_entity_poly.type
_entity_poly.pdbx_seq_one_letter_code
_entity_poly.pdbx_strand_id
1 'polypeptide(L)'
;MASQLTDAFARKFYYLRLSITDVCNFRCTYCLPDGYKPGAVTNKGFLSVDEVRRVTRAFSALGTEKVRLTDGEPSLRRDFTEIIAAVRENSAIRQIAVTTNGYRLARDVERWRDAGLTAINVSVDSLDARQFHAITGQDKFQQVMDGIDAAFAAGFEKVKVNTVLMRDVNHHQLDTFLAWIKPRRIQLRFIELMETGEGSDLFRRHHISGMVLRDELLRRGWIHQIRQRSDGPAQVFCHPDYAGEIGLIMPYEKDFCATCNRLRVSSVGKLHLCLFGEGGVDLRDLMAEDEQQAELEARIAEALTHKKQTHFLHQGNTGITQNLSYIGG
;
A
#
# COMPACT_ATOMS: atom_id res chain seq x y z
N MET A 1 19.45 -23.10 -1.05
CA MET A 1 18.49 -22.35 -0.18
C MET A 1 18.38 -20.98 -0.78
N ALA A 2 17.15 -20.47 -1.01
CA ALA A 2 16.97 -19.11 -1.50
C ALA A 2 17.65 -18.12 -0.53
N SER A 3 18.47 -17.20 -1.07
CA SER A 3 19.10 -16.15 -0.30
C SER A 3 18.00 -15.23 0.21
N GLN A 4 17.82 -15.15 1.54
CA GLN A 4 16.79 -14.30 2.12
C GLN A 4 17.26 -12.84 2.18
N LEU A 5 16.50 -11.91 1.62
CA LEU A 5 16.76 -10.48 1.74
C LEU A 5 16.82 -10.06 3.22
N THR A 6 17.99 -9.70 3.68
CA THR A 6 18.26 -9.27 5.07
C THR A 6 19.15 -8.03 5.04
N ASP A 7 18.80 -6.99 5.78
CA ASP A 7 19.60 -5.78 5.88
C ASP A 7 20.63 -5.83 7.02
N ALA A 8 21.45 -4.78 7.15
CA ALA A 8 22.47 -4.65 8.18
C ALA A 8 21.91 -4.65 9.63
N PHE A 9 20.59 -4.50 9.80
CA PHE A 9 19.88 -4.50 11.08
C PHE A 9 19.13 -5.81 11.34
N ALA A 10 19.45 -6.88 10.60
CA ALA A 10 18.82 -8.20 10.66
C ALA A 10 17.30 -8.22 10.36
N ARG A 11 16.78 -7.16 9.71
CA ARG A 11 15.39 -7.15 9.25
C ARG A 11 15.29 -7.96 7.97
N LYS A 12 14.23 -8.78 7.87
CA LYS A 12 13.97 -9.66 6.73
C LYS A 12 12.83 -9.12 5.89
N PHE A 13 12.98 -9.17 4.55
CA PHE A 13 12.08 -8.52 3.60
C PHE A 13 11.29 -9.56 2.80
N TYR A 14 10.07 -9.81 3.24
CA TYR A 14 9.14 -10.76 2.63
C TYR A 14 8.10 -10.10 1.73
N TYR A 15 8.07 -8.74 1.68
CA TYR A 15 6.98 -7.99 1.11
C TYR A 15 7.50 -6.93 0.13
N LEU A 16 7.13 -7.10 -1.15
CA LEU A 16 7.34 -6.12 -2.21
C LEU A 16 6.07 -5.28 -2.42
N ARG A 17 6.22 -3.96 -2.43
CA ARG A 17 5.23 -3.04 -3.00
C ARG A 17 5.70 -2.66 -4.40
N LEU A 18 4.92 -3.01 -5.40
CA LEU A 18 5.22 -2.77 -6.79
C LEU A 18 4.25 -1.74 -7.35
N SER A 19 4.77 -0.56 -7.64
CA SER A 19 4.03 0.47 -8.36
C SER A 19 3.96 0.09 -9.83
N ILE A 20 2.78 0.13 -10.40
CA ILE A 20 2.59 -0.25 -11.82
C ILE A 20 2.13 0.92 -12.69
N THR A 21 1.73 2.03 -12.07
CA THR A 21 1.33 3.27 -12.72
C THR A 21 1.36 4.41 -11.72
N ASP A 22 1.49 5.65 -12.19
CA ASP A 22 1.31 6.86 -11.38
C ASP A 22 -0.02 7.53 -11.70
N VAL A 23 -0.73 7.04 -12.74
CA VAL A 23 -2.01 7.61 -13.18
C VAL A 23 -3.10 7.30 -12.16
N CYS A 24 -3.82 8.33 -11.71
CA CYS A 24 -4.98 8.19 -10.84
C CYS A 24 -6.15 9.03 -11.39
N ASN A 25 -7.35 8.48 -11.27
CA ASN A 25 -8.59 9.16 -11.63
C ASN A 25 -9.24 9.90 -10.45
N PHE A 26 -8.67 9.81 -9.25
CA PHE A 26 -9.09 10.59 -8.07
C PHE A 26 -8.12 11.75 -7.82
N ARG A 27 -8.57 12.74 -7.02
CA ARG A 27 -7.81 13.94 -6.64
C ARG A 27 -7.85 14.13 -5.14
N CYS A 28 -7.41 13.07 -4.42
CA CYS A 28 -7.42 13.12 -2.95
C CYS A 28 -6.55 14.26 -2.43
N THR A 29 -7.11 15.05 -1.52
CA THR A 29 -6.53 16.30 -0.99
C THR A 29 -5.15 16.11 -0.36
N TYR A 30 -4.86 14.93 0.16
CA TYR A 30 -3.58 14.58 0.81
C TYR A 30 -2.58 13.87 -0.14
N CYS A 31 -2.98 13.56 -1.39
CA CYS A 31 -2.16 12.76 -2.31
C CYS A 31 -1.91 13.50 -3.63
N LEU A 32 -2.96 13.73 -4.41
CA LEU A 32 -2.93 14.41 -5.72
C LEU A 32 -4.01 15.48 -5.81
N PRO A 33 -3.94 16.57 -5.03
CA PRO A 33 -5.01 17.58 -4.96
C PRO A 33 -5.33 18.21 -6.32
N ASP A 34 -4.31 18.40 -7.14
CA ASP A 34 -4.45 18.94 -8.51
C ASP A 34 -4.78 17.86 -9.57
N GLY A 35 -4.93 16.59 -9.16
CA GLY A 35 -5.06 15.45 -10.05
C GLY A 35 -3.73 15.01 -10.66
N TYR A 36 -3.76 13.91 -11.38
CA TYR A 36 -2.58 13.42 -12.08
C TYR A 36 -2.17 14.40 -13.19
N LYS A 37 -0.92 14.84 -13.13
CA LYS A 37 -0.28 15.62 -14.18
C LYS A 37 0.76 14.71 -14.86
N PRO A 38 0.70 14.52 -16.20
CA PRO A 38 1.74 13.78 -16.88
C PRO A 38 3.08 14.46 -16.61
N GLY A 39 3.87 13.86 -15.72
CA GLY A 39 5.26 14.26 -15.50
C GLY A 39 6.12 13.81 -16.67
N ALA A 40 7.42 14.07 -16.61
CA ALA A 40 8.38 13.46 -17.50
C ALA A 40 8.44 11.94 -17.20
N VAL A 41 7.37 11.22 -17.62
CA VAL A 41 7.47 9.76 -17.75
C VAL A 41 8.66 9.52 -18.64
N THR A 42 9.62 8.75 -18.17
CA THR A 42 10.81 8.40 -18.95
C THR A 42 10.36 7.95 -20.34
N ASN A 43 11.15 8.17 -21.37
CA ASN A 43 10.85 7.75 -22.74
C ASN A 43 10.43 6.26 -22.87
N LYS A 44 10.68 5.45 -21.83
CA LYS A 44 10.32 4.03 -21.73
C LYS A 44 8.91 3.76 -21.15
N GLY A 45 8.17 4.76 -20.69
CA GLY A 45 6.86 4.56 -20.03
C GLY A 45 6.91 3.76 -18.72
N PHE A 46 5.77 3.22 -18.26
CA PHE A 46 5.68 2.34 -17.10
C PHE A 46 6.19 0.93 -17.41
N LEU A 47 6.51 0.16 -16.37
CA LEU A 47 6.92 -1.25 -16.51
C LEU A 47 5.92 -2.04 -17.33
N SER A 48 6.41 -2.79 -18.31
CA SER A 48 5.63 -3.75 -19.11
C SER A 48 5.29 -5.00 -18.26
N VAL A 49 4.40 -5.85 -18.78
CA VAL A 49 4.06 -7.13 -18.14
C VAL A 49 5.31 -8.01 -18.01
N ASP A 50 6.19 -8.02 -19.03
CA ASP A 50 7.41 -8.83 -19.01
C ASP A 50 8.44 -8.29 -17.98
N GLU A 51 8.59 -6.96 -17.88
CA GLU A 51 9.42 -6.34 -16.85
C GLU A 51 8.87 -6.65 -15.44
N VAL A 52 7.53 -6.63 -15.25
CA VAL A 52 6.89 -7.04 -13.99
C VAL A 52 7.16 -8.52 -13.69
N ARG A 53 7.08 -9.41 -14.69
CA ARG A 53 7.39 -10.83 -14.55
C ARG A 53 8.82 -11.03 -14.06
N ARG A 54 9.79 -10.37 -14.68
CA ARG A 54 11.23 -10.49 -14.35
C ARG A 54 11.53 -9.96 -12.95
N VAL A 55 11.05 -8.76 -12.61
CA VAL A 55 11.31 -8.21 -11.27
C VAL A 55 10.65 -9.02 -10.16
N THR A 56 9.43 -9.51 -10.38
CA THR A 56 8.76 -10.35 -9.36
C THR A 56 9.40 -11.73 -9.22
N ARG A 57 9.94 -12.29 -10.31
CA ARG A 57 10.74 -13.52 -10.29
C ARG A 57 12.01 -13.33 -9.45
N ALA A 58 12.74 -12.23 -9.64
CA ALA A 58 13.93 -11.91 -8.86
C ALA A 58 13.62 -11.77 -7.37
N PHE A 59 12.59 -11.01 -7.01
CA PHE A 59 12.16 -10.88 -5.62
C PHE A 59 11.68 -12.21 -5.02
N SER A 60 11.00 -13.04 -5.81
CA SER A 60 10.56 -14.38 -5.41
C SER A 60 11.75 -15.30 -5.08
N ALA A 61 12.78 -15.31 -5.94
CA ALA A 61 14.02 -16.04 -5.73
C ALA A 61 14.77 -15.58 -4.46
N LEU A 62 14.64 -14.30 -4.11
CA LEU A 62 15.21 -13.69 -2.90
C LEU A 62 14.29 -13.78 -1.67
N GLY A 63 13.25 -14.61 -1.70
CA GLY A 63 12.42 -14.93 -0.54
C GLY A 63 11.23 -14.00 -0.30
N THR A 64 10.81 -13.20 -1.27
CA THR A 64 9.55 -12.44 -1.21
C THR A 64 8.36 -13.39 -1.29
N GLU A 65 7.45 -13.29 -0.32
CA GLU A 65 6.23 -14.12 -0.22
C GLU A 65 4.95 -13.33 -0.56
N LYS A 66 5.06 -12.00 -0.61
CA LYS A 66 3.93 -11.10 -0.83
C LYS A 66 4.29 -9.98 -1.79
N VAL A 67 3.44 -9.78 -2.79
CA VAL A 67 3.50 -8.64 -3.69
C VAL A 67 2.22 -7.81 -3.56
N ARG A 68 2.36 -6.50 -3.52
CA ARG A 68 1.23 -5.57 -3.61
C ARG A 68 1.38 -4.69 -4.83
N LEU A 69 0.42 -4.78 -5.71
CA LEU A 69 0.25 -3.89 -6.86
C LEU A 69 -0.42 -2.61 -6.36
N THR A 70 0.20 -1.47 -6.65
CA THR A 70 -0.19 -0.20 -6.01
C THR A 70 0.21 1.00 -6.88
N ASP A 71 -0.04 2.18 -6.36
CA ASP A 71 0.22 3.54 -6.85
C ASP A 71 -0.66 4.02 -7.99
N GLY A 72 -0.91 5.32 -7.98
CA GLY A 72 -2.00 5.86 -8.76
C GLY A 72 -3.27 5.04 -8.52
N GLU A 73 -3.92 4.61 -9.58
CA GLU A 73 -4.98 3.61 -9.55
C GLU A 73 -4.63 2.44 -10.47
N PRO A 74 -4.20 1.28 -9.92
CA PRO A 74 -3.76 0.12 -10.70
C PRO A 74 -4.77 -0.36 -11.73
N SER A 75 -6.06 -0.27 -11.41
CA SER A 75 -7.15 -0.74 -12.27
C SER A 75 -7.35 0.09 -13.54
N LEU A 76 -6.69 1.25 -13.67
CA LEU A 76 -6.71 2.04 -14.90
C LEU A 76 -5.82 1.44 -15.99
N ARG A 77 -4.85 0.60 -15.63
CA ARG A 77 -4.05 -0.13 -16.62
C ARG A 77 -4.91 -1.16 -17.34
N ARG A 78 -4.82 -1.17 -18.67
CA ARG A 78 -5.58 -2.11 -19.51
C ARG A 78 -5.11 -3.55 -19.32
N ASP A 79 -3.82 -3.73 -19.09
CA ASP A 79 -3.12 -5.00 -18.87
C ASP A 79 -3.01 -5.41 -17.39
N PHE A 80 -3.87 -4.83 -16.50
CA PHE A 80 -3.79 -5.11 -15.07
C PHE A 80 -4.02 -6.58 -14.73
N THR A 81 -4.92 -7.25 -15.45
CA THR A 81 -5.21 -8.68 -15.28
C THR A 81 -3.99 -9.54 -15.64
N GLU A 82 -3.32 -9.21 -16.75
CA GLU A 82 -2.08 -9.87 -17.20
C GLU A 82 -0.93 -9.65 -16.21
N ILE A 83 -0.86 -8.46 -15.60
CA ILE A 83 0.12 -8.18 -14.53
C ILE A 83 -0.13 -9.08 -13.32
N ILE A 84 -1.37 -9.26 -12.88
CA ILE A 84 -1.70 -10.18 -11.78
C ILE A 84 -1.26 -11.61 -12.13
N ALA A 85 -1.57 -12.07 -13.34
CA ALA A 85 -1.19 -13.39 -13.81
C ALA A 85 0.33 -13.58 -13.86
N ALA A 86 1.08 -12.58 -14.35
CA ALA A 86 2.54 -12.61 -14.39
C ALA A 86 3.17 -12.73 -12.98
N VAL A 87 2.60 -12.03 -11.98
CA VAL A 87 3.03 -12.18 -10.58
C VAL A 87 2.71 -13.59 -10.06
N ARG A 88 1.55 -14.15 -10.43
CA ARG A 88 1.08 -15.47 -9.99
C ARG A 88 1.94 -16.63 -10.50
N GLU A 89 2.64 -16.47 -11.60
CA GLU A 89 3.60 -17.47 -12.11
C GLU A 89 4.66 -17.87 -11.06
N ASN A 90 4.94 -17.01 -10.09
CA ASN A 90 5.91 -17.26 -9.04
C ASN A 90 5.27 -17.97 -7.83
N SER A 91 5.45 -19.28 -7.72
CA SER A 91 4.82 -20.13 -6.69
C SER A 91 5.20 -19.76 -5.24
N ALA A 92 6.37 -19.15 -5.02
CA ALA A 92 6.79 -18.67 -3.70
C ALA A 92 6.02 -17.42 -3.25
N ILE A 93 5.41 -16.67 -4.19
CA ILE A 93 4.56 -15.52 -3.86
C ILE A 93 3.17 -16.04 -3.46
N ARG A 94 2.95 -16.12 -2.16
CA ARG A 94 1.71 -16.67 -1.57
C ARG A 94 0.57 -15.67 -1.53
N GLN A 95 0.88 -14.36 -1.52
CA GLN A 95 -0.11 -13.30 -1.44
C GLN A 95 0.12 -12.24 -2.51
N ILE A 96 -0.85 -12.08 -3.39
CA ILE A 96 -0.93 -11.00 -4.37
C ILE A 96 -2.04 -10.06 -3.93
N ALA A 97 -1.68 -8.84 -3.57
CA ALA A 97 -2.61 -7.84 -3.07
C ALA A 97 -2.71 -6.65 -4.04
N VAL A 98 -3.84 -5.98 -4.06
CA VAL A 98 -4.00 -4.67 -4.70
C VAL A 98 -4.31 -3.60 -3.66
N THR A 99 -3.83 -2.37 -3.87
CA THR A 99 -4.41 -1.16 -3.27
C THR A 99 -5.10 -0.39 -4.38
N THR A 100 -6.38 -0.10 -4.19
CA THR A 100 -7.24 0.53 -5.19
C THR A 100 -8.19 1.54 -4.53
N ASN A 101 -8.60 2.53 -5.28
CA ASN A 101 -9.69 3.43 -4.88
C ASN A 101 -11.09 2.80 -5.03
N GLY A 102 -11.16 1.55 -5.49
CA GLY A 102 -12.38 0.77 -5.61
C GLY A 102 -13.25 1.10 -6.83
N TYR A 103 -12.89 2.09 -7.63
CA TYR A 103 -13.67 2.58 -8.76
C TYR A 103 -14.12 1.49 -9.75
N ARG A 104 -13.27 0.48 -10.01
CA ARG A 104 -13.57 -0.62 -10.93
C ARG A 104 -13.88 -1.95 -10.25
N LEU A 105 -13.85 -1.99 -8.93
CA LEU A 105 -13.88 -3.24 -8.18
C LEU A 105 -15.15 -4.05 -8.46
N ALA A 106 -16.34 -3.43 -8.43
CA ALA A 106 -17.60 -4.12 -8.71
C ALA A 106 -17.64 -4.80 -10.08
N ARG A 107 -16.95 -4.20 -11.09
CA ARG A 107 -16.94 -4.71 -12.46
C ARG A 107 -15.92 -5.81 -12.69
N ASP A 108 -14.74 -5.69 -12.08
CA ASP A 108 -13.56 -6.43 -12.51
C ASP A 108 -13.02 -7.43 -11.45
N VAL A 109 -13.56 -7.45 -10.23
CA VAL A 109 -13.00 -8.20 -9.10
C VAL A 109 -12.94 -9.71 -9.32
N GLU A 110 -13.95 -10.31 -9.96
CA GLU A 110 -13.97 -11.74 -10.28
C GLU A 110 -12.82 -12.10 -11.22
N ARG A 111 -12.66 -11.31 -12.30
CA ARG A 111 -11.56 -11.50 -13.26
C ARG A 111 -10.18 -11.38 -12.61
N TRP A 112 -10.02 -10.43 -11.66
CA TRP A 112 -8.77 -10.27 -10.92
C TRP A 112 -8.48 -11.44 -9.98
N ARG A 113 -9.53 -11.95 -9.32
CA ARG A 113 -9.43 -13.16 -8.48
C ARG A 113 -9.01 -14.36 -9.32
N ASP A 114 -9.64 -14.58 -10.47
CA ASP A 114 -9.34 -15.70 -11.37
C ASP A 114 -7.92 -15.61 -11.94
N ALA A 115 -7.39 -14.41 -12.16
CA ALA A 115 -5.99 -14.18 -12.51
C ALA A 115 -5.01 -14.43 -11.37
N GLY A 116 -5.47 -14.58 -10.12
CA GLY A 116 -4.63 -14.92 -8.97
C GLY A 116 -4.56 -13.85 -7.86
N LEU A 117 -5.38 -12.79 -7.92
CA LEU A 117 -5.44 -11.82 -6.82
C LEU A 117 -5.99 -12.49 -5.56
N THR A 118 -5.28 -12.34 -4.43
CA THR A 118 -5.64 -13.00 -3.17
C THR A 118 -6.04 -12.01 -2.06
N ALA A 119 -5.80 -10.72 -2.22
CA ALA A 119 -6.13 -9.73 -1.20
C ALA A 119 -6.42 -8.36 -1.80
N ILE A 120 -7.40 -7.67 -1.21
CA ILE A 120 -7.85 -6.35 -1.66
C ILE A 120 -7.71 -5.36 -0.52
N ASN A 121 -7.16 -4.17 -0.84
CA ASN A 121 -7.19 -2.99 0.00
C ASN A 121 -7.92 -1.88 -0.76
N VAL A 122 -9.01 -1.39 -0.21
CA VAL A 122 -9.79 -0.28 -0.77
C VAL A 122 -9.54 0.97 0.05
N SER A 123 -9.33 2.11 -0.62
CA SER A 123 -9.19 3.40 0.07
C SER A 123 -10.57 4.05 0.26
N VAL A 124 -10.96 4.28 1.52
CA VAL A 124 -12.23 4.92 1.91
C VAL A 124 -11.98 5.81 3.13
N ASP A 125 -11.87 7.11 2.92
CA ASP A 125 -11.52 8.04 3.99
C ASP A 125 -12.73 8.56 4.77
N SER A 126 -13.95 8.31 4.30
CA SER A 126 -15.20 8.63 4.99
C SER A 126 -16.32 7.72 4.55
N LEU A 127 -17.26 7.44 5.45
CA LEU A 127 -18.54 6.76 5.17
C LEU A 127 -19.68 7.74 4.88
N ASP A 128 -19.42 9.05 4.89
CA ASP A 128 -20.31 10.09 4.41
C ASP A 128 -19.98 10.43 2.96
N ALA A 129 -20.96 10.32 2.05
CA ALA A 129 -20.76 10.52 0.62
C ALA A 129 -20.29 11.94 0.27
N ARG A 130 -20.76 12.98 0.99
CA ARG A 130 -20.36 14.38 0.76
C ARG A 130 -18.92 14.60 1.17
N GLN A 131 -18.55 14.05 2.33
CA GLN A 131 -17.18 14.12 2.81
C GLN A 131 -16.23 13.30 1.95
N PHE A 132 -16.64 12.10 1.50
CA PHE A 132 -15.89 11.31 0.53
C PHE A 132 -15.62 12.14 -0.74
N HIS A 133 -16.64 12.81 -1.27
CA HIS A 133 -16.47 13.69 -2.43
C HIS A 133 -15.50 14.85 -2.12
N ALA A 134 -15.63 15.50 -0.97
CA ALA A 134 -14.75 16.60 -0.57
C ALA A 134 -13.28 16.19 -0.46
N ILE A 135 -13.02 14.95 -0.01
CA ILE A 135 -11.66 14.41 0.12
C ILE A 135 -11.10 13.96 -1.24
N THR A 136 -11.90 13.24 -2.03
CA THR A 136 -11.42 12.53 -3.24
C THR A 136 -11.62 13.32 -4.55
N GLY A 137 -12.45 14.35 -4.52
CA GLY A 137 -12.86 15.09 -5.72
C GLY A 137 -13.75 14.28 -6.67
N GLN A 138 -14.37 13.17 -6.19
CA GLN A 138 -15.17 12.24 -7.01
C GLN A 138 -16.49 11.86 -6.35
N ASP A 139 -17.57 11.92 -7.11
CA ASP A 139 -18.89 11.40 -6.71
C ASP A 139 -19.00 9.91 -7.04
N LYS A 140 -18.26 9.09 -6.32
CA LYS A 140 -18.12 7.63 -6.54
C LYS A 140 -18.31 6.80 -5.28
N PHE A 141 -18.80 7.40 -4.21
CA PHE A 141 -18.94 6.71 -2.92
C PHE A 141 -19.72 5.40 -3.03
N GLN A 142 -20.94 5.44 -3.61
CA GLN A 142 -21.76 4.23 -3.73
C GLN A 142 -21.09 3.16 -4.59
N GLN A 143 -20.46 3.56 -5.70
CA GLN A 143 -19.73 2.63 -6.59
C GLN A 143 -18.57 1.93 -5.87
N VAL A 144 -17.90 2.61 -4.96
CA VAL A 144 -16.83 2.01 -4.12
C VAL A 144 -17.42 1.06 -3.09
N MET A 145 -18.55 1.41 -2.46
CA MET A 145 -19.26 0.52 -1.52
C MET A 145 -19.74 -0.76 -2.21
N ASP A 146 -20.37 -0.63 -3.37
CA ASP A 146 -20.80 -1.77 -4.19
C ASP A 146 -19.60 -2.65 -4.57
N GLY A 147 -18.44 -2.04 -4.80
CA GLY A 147 -17.18 -2.74 -5.07
C GLY A 147 -16.70 -3.58 -3.89
N ILE A 148 -16.84 -3.09 -2.66
CA ILE A 148 -16.50 -3.84 -1.46
C ILE A 148 -17.45 -5.06 -1.31
N ASP A 149 -18.74 -4.86 -1.52
CA ASP A 149 -19.72 -5.95 -1.44
C ASP A 149 -19.49 -6.99 -2.56
N ALA A 150 -19.15 -6.55 -3.78
CA ALA A 150 -18.75 -7.43 -4.87
C ALA A 150 -17.48 -8.25 -4.56
N ALA A 151 -16.52 -7.68 -3.82
CA ALA A 151 -15.32 -8.43 -3.41
C ALA A 151 -15.71 -9.58 -2.45
N PHE A 152 -16.63 -9.38 -1.52
CA PHE A 152 -17.14 -10.46 -0.67
C PHE A 152 -17.91 -11.50 -1.49
N ALA A 153 -18.77 -11.07 -2.40
CA ALA A 153 -19.51 -11.96 -3.30
C ALA A 153 -18.57 -12.80 -4.18
N ALA A 154 -17.45 -12.20 -4.62
CA ALA A 154 -16.39 -12.91 -5.34
C ALA A 154 -15.57 -13.88 -4.48
N GLY A 155 -15.85 -14.02 -3.17
CA GLY A 155 -15.21 -15.00 -2.28
C GLY A 155 -13.95 -14.50 -1.56
N PHE A 156 -13.69 -13.19 -1.51
CA PHE A 156 -12.65 -12.67 -0.61
C PHE A 156 -13.16 -12.71 0.82
N GLU A 157 -12.55 -13.54 1.66
CA GLU A 157 -12.98 -13.74 3.06
C GLU A 157 -12.82 -12.47 3.91
N LYS A 158 -11.86 -11.62 3.57
CA LYS A 158 -11.54 -10.38 4.28
C LYS A 158 -11.15 -9.29 3.29
N VAL A 159 -11.77 -8.14 3.39
CA VAL A 159 -11.39 -6.92 2.67
C VAL A 159 -10.69 -5.97 3.63
N LYS A 160 -9.61 -5.34 3.18
CA LYS A 160 -8.94 -4.30 3.94
C LYS A 160 -9.38 -2.94 3.42
N VAL A 161 -9.74 -2.05 4.33
CA VAL A 161 -10.10 -0.67 4.00
C VAL A 161 -9.09 0.26 4.65
N ASN A 162 -8.48 1.12 3.85
CA ASN A 162 -7.54 2.12 4.32
C ASN A 162 -8.23 3.47 4.42
N THR A 163 -8.05 4.15 5.53
CA THR A 163 -8.57 5.47 5.84
C THR A 163 -7.43 6.33 6.35
N VAL A 164 -7.10 7.42 5.67
CA VAL A 164 -6.11 8.38 6.19
C VAL A 164 -6.75 9.17 7.32
N LEU A 165 -6.16 9.08 8.52
CA LEU A 165 -6.66 9.75 9.72
C LEU A 165 -6.29 11.23 9.68
N MET A 166 -7.31 12.09 9.68
CA MET A 166 -7.15 13.54 9.58
C MET A 166 -7.97 14.25 10.66
N ARG A 167 -7.32 15.17 11.40
CA ARG A 167 -7.96 16.06 12.36
C ARG A 167 -9.03 16.90 11.65
N ASP A 168 -10.15 17.13 12.31
CA ASP A 168 -11.29 17.93 11.84
C ASP A 168 -11.95 17.45 10.53
N VAL A 169 -11.51 16.27 10.04
CA VAL A 169 -12.08 15.64 8.85
C VAL A 169 -12.80 14.34 9.24
N ASN A 170 -12.08 13.33 9.71
CA ASN A 170 -12.66 12.01 10.00
C ASN A 170 -12.28 11.40 11.37
N HIS A 171 -11.41 12.06 12.14
CA HIS A 171 -10.97 11.56 13.45
C HIS A 171 -12.11 11.33 14.45
N HIS A 172 -13.21 12.07 14.30
CA HIS A 172 -14.42 11.98 15.14
C HIS A 172 -15.42 10.90 14.69
N GLN A 173 -15.14 10.20 13.56
CA GLN A 173 -16.06 9.23 12.96
C GLN A 173 -15.81 7.79 13.41
N LEU A 174 -15.02 7.57 14.44
CA LEU A 174 -14.68 6.22 14.91
C LEU A 174 -15.91 5.36 15.15
N ASP A 175 -16.95 5.89 15.81
CA ASP A 175 -18.17 5.13 16.10
C ASP A 175 -18.94 4.71 14.84
N THR A 176 -18.99 5.59 13.83
CA THR A 176 -19.59 5.29 12.53
C THR A 176 -18.85 4.13 11.84
N PHE A 177 -17.53 4.19 11.84
CA PHE A 177 -16.68 3.13 11.27
C PHE A 177 -16.81 1.83 12.05
N LEU A 178 -16.84 1.87 13.38
CA LEU A 178 -17.03 0.69 14.22
C LEU A 178 -18.39 0.01 13.95
N ALA A 179 -19.47 0.79 13.87
CA ALA A 179 -20.80 0.27 13.54
C ALA A 179 -20.80 -0.40 12.15
N TRP A 180 -20.10 0.17 11.17
CA TRP A 180 -20.02 -0.36 9.81
C TRP A 180 -19.27 -1.70 9.72
N ILE A 181 -18.16 -1.86 10.46
CA ILE A 181 -17.37 -3.10 10.45
C ILE A 181 -17.93 -4.17 11.38
N LYS A 182 -18.86 -3.83 12.28
CA LYS A 182 -19.38 -4.78 13.28
C LYS A 182 -19.90 -6.09 12.65
N PRO A 183 -20.76 -6.07 11.60
CA PRO A 183 -21.23 -7.28 10.93
C PRO A 183 -20.32 -7.77 9.77
N ARG A 184 -19.23 -7.07 9.44
CA ARG A 184 -18.44 -7.30 8.21
C ARG A 184 -17.01 -7.73 8.52
N ARG A 185 -16.48 -8.70 7.81
CA ARG A 185 -15.07 -9.10 7.88
C ARG A 185 -14.15 -8.10 7.21
N ILE A 186 -14.24 -6.85 7.61
CA ILE A 186 -13.39 -5.74 7.14
C ILE A 186 -12.28 -5.52 8.14
N GLN A 187 -11.03 -5.44 7.68
CA GLN A 187 -9.95 -4.88 8.45
C GLN A 187 -9.82 -3.39 8.08
N LEU A 188 -10.46 -2.53 8.89
CA LEU A 188 -10.36 -1.08 8.72
C LEU A 188 -9.02 -0.59 9.27
N ARG A 189 -8.28 0.15 8.46
CA ARG A 189 -6.95 0.65 8.80
C ARG A 189 -6.92 2.16 8.79
N PHE A 190 -6.77 2.74 9.95
CA PHE A 190 -6.45 4.15 10.07
C PHE A 190 -4.96 4.35 9.85
N ILE A 191 -4.61 5.20 8.90
CA ILE A 191 -3.25 5.55 8.55
C ILE A 191 -3.02 6.98 9.00
N GLU A 192 -2.14 7.16 9.96
CA GLU A 192 -1.72 8.49 10.41
C GLU A 192 -1.18 9.29 9.23
N LEU A 193 -1.69 10.52 9.05
CA LEU A 193 -1.28 11.39 7.94
C LEU A 193 0.23 11.60 7.99
N MET A 194 0.89 11.37 6.86
CA MET A 194 2.34 11.50 6.73
C MET A 194 2.68 12.83 6.05
N GLU A 195 3.69 13.52 6.56
CA GLU A 195 4.23 14.70 5.91
C GLU A 195 4.92 14.33 4.60
N THR A 196 4.67 15.12 3.56
CA THR A 196 5.32 15.02 2.25
C THR A 196 5.82 16.39 1.82
N GLY A 197 6.72 16.47 0.84
CA GLY A 197 7.27 17.76 0.40
C GLY A 197 6.20 18.76 -0.01
N GLU A 198 5.20 18.34 -0.77
CA GLU A 198 4.08 19.18 -1.22
C GLU A 198 2.96 19.31 -0.18
N GLY A 199 2.89 18.40 0.79
CA GLY A 199 1.79 18.27 1.75
C GLY A 199 2.03 18.90 3.12
N SER A 200 3.10 19.68 3.35
CA SER A 200 3.46 20.19 4.68
C SER A 200 2.38 21.08 5.32
N ASP A 201 1.67 21.91 4.56
CA ASP A 201 0.60 22.76 5.10
C ASP A 201 -0.63 21.95 5.50
N LEU A 202 -1.00 20.94 4.71
CA LEU A 202 -2.08 20.03 5.03
C LEU A 202 -1.72 19.19 6.26
N PHE A 203 -0.49 18.72 6.34
CA PHE A 203 0.03 17.99 7.50
C PHE A 203 -0.09 18.83 8.78
N ARG A 204 0.42 20.04 8.81
CA ARG A 204 0.35 20.92 9.99
C ARG A 204 -1.08 21.15 10.48
N ARG A 205 -2.05 21.26 9.56
CA ARG A 205 -3.46 21.49 9.90
C ARG A 205 -4.19 20.21 10.36
N HIS A 206 -3.93 19.10 9.70
CA HIS A 206 -4.79 17.92 9.83
C HIS A 206 -4.10 16.69 10.44
N HIS A 207 -2.81 16.77 10.77
CA HIS A 207 -2.16 15.66 11.46
C HIS A 207 -2.75 15.45 12.85
N ILE A 208 -3.02 14.20 13.18
CA ILE A 208 -3.38 13.72 14.50
C ILE A 208 -2.76 12.34 14.70
N SER A 209 -2.15 12.12 15.87
CA SER A 209 -1.54 10.83 16.16
C SER A 209 -2.57 9.72 16.26
N GLY A 210 -2.27 8.58 15.63
CA GLY A 210 -3.07 7.36 15.73
C GLY A 210 -3.12 6.77 17.15
N MET A 211 -2.24 7.21 18.05
CA MET A 211 -2.25 6.80 19.45
C MET A 211 -3.56 7.18 20.17
N VAL A 212 -4.18 8.29 19.77
CA VAL A 212 -5.50 8.70 20.30
C VAL A 212 -6.55 7.60 20.05
N LEU A 213 -6.56 7.03 18.83
CA LEU A 213 -7.47 5.92 18.51
C LEU A 213 -7.06 4.63 19.22
N ARG A 214 -5.76 4.37 19.36
CA ARG A 214 -5.27 3.18 20.08
C ARG A 214 -5.74 3.16 21.52
N ASP A 215 -5.57 4.27 22.23
CA ASP A 215 -5.94 4.37 23.64
C ASP A 215 -7.46 4.26 23.81
N GLU A 216 -8.24 4.83 22.89
CA GLU A 216 -9.69 4.68 22.87
C GLU A 216 -10.13 3.24 22.60
N LEU A 217 -9.52 2.54 21.65
CA LEU A 217 -9.81 1.14 21.36
C LEU A 217 -9.53 0.25 22.58
N LEU A 218 -8.37 0.42 23.23
CA LEU A 218 -8.01 -0.33 24.43
C LEU A 218 -9.01 -0.07 25.58
N ARG A 219 -9.42 1.18 25.78
CA ARG A 219 -10.43 1.56 26.76
C ARG A 219 -11.81 0.90 26.50
N ARG A 220 -12.12 0.64 25.22
CA ARG A 220 -13.35 -0.04 24.79
C ARG A 220 -13.22 -1.57 24.78
N GLY A 221 -12.12 -2.14 25.26
CA GLY A 221 -11.92 -3.60 25.35
C GLY A 221 -11.41 -4.27 24.08
N TRP A 222 -10.94 -3.50 23.10
CA TRP A 222 -10.24 -4.08 21.96
C TRP A 222 -8.88 -4.64 22.34
N ILE A 223 -8.51 -5.79 21.78
CA ILE A 223 -7.31 -6.55 22.13
C ILE A 223 -6.31 -6.47 20.97
N HIS A 224 -5.08 -6.03 21.25
CA HIS A 224 -4.01 -6.00 20.27
C HIS A 224 -3.57 -7.42 19.91
N GLN A 225 -3.53 -7.70 18.59
CA GLN A 225 -3.12 -8.99 18.04
C GLN A 225 -1.60 -9.05 17.81
N ILE A 226 -1.02 -10.22 18.02
CA ILE A 226 0.39 -10.48 17.72
C ILE A 226 0.57 -10.50 16.20
N ARG A 227 1.54 -9.71 15.73
CA ARG A 227 1.87 -9.59 14.31
C ARG A 227 2.59 -10.83 13.79
N GLN A 228 2.22 -11.28 12.58
CA GLN A 228 2.95 -12.30 11.83
C GLN A 228 4.06 -11.67 10.97
N ARG A 229 5.05 -12.48 10.54
CA ARG A 229 6.23 -12.01 9.78
C ARG A 229 5.89 -11.37 8.43
N SER A 230 4.84 -11.84 7.75
CA SER A 230 4.39 -11.32 6.45
C SER A 230 3.38 -10.18 6.54
N ASP A 231 3.01 -9.78 7.77
CA ASP A 231 2.08 -8.69 7.99
C ASP A 231 2.67 -7.34 7.60
N GLY A 232 1.78 -6.42 7.23
CA GLY A 232 2.12 -5.02 7.02
C GLY A 232 2.41 -4.29 8.34
N PRO A 233 2.58 -2.96 8.32
CA PRO A 233 2.98 -2.18 9.49
C PRO A 233 1.84 -1.92 10.49
N ALA A 234 0.61 -2.35 10.20
CA ALA A 234 -0.53 -2.06 11.05
C ALA A 234 -0.46 -2.83 12.37
N GLN A 235 -0.66 -2.13 13.49
CA GLN A 235 -1.04 -2.74 14.75
C GLN A 235 -2.52 -3.12 14.63
N VAL A 236 -2.86 -4.40 14.78
CA VAL A 236 -4.22 -4.91 14.56
C VAL A 236 -4.89 -5.17 15.90
N PHE A 237 -6.15 -4.74 16.02
CA PHE A 237 -6.99 -4.91 17.20
C PHE A 237 -8.26 -5.66 16.81
N CYS A 238 -8.69 -6.59 17.65
CA CYS A 238 -9.94 -7.33 17.54
C CYS A 238 -10.81 -7.13 18.79
N HIS A 239 -12.11 -7.38 18.62
CA HIS A 239 -13.09 -7.35 19.71
C HIS A 239 -14.10 -8.49 19.51
N PRO A 240 -14.51 -9.23 20.55
CA PRO A 240 -15.38 -10.39 20.40
C PRO A 240 -16.76 -10.08 19.77
N ASP A 241 -17.28 -8.87 19.96
CA ASP A 241 -18.58 -8.46 19.42
C ASP A 241 -18.54 -7.98 17.95
N TYR A 242 -17.35 -8.00 17.31
CA TYR A 242 -17.14 -7.48 15.96
C TYR A 242 -16.60 -8.56 15.03
N ALA A 243 -17.19 -8.69 13.85
CA ALA A 243 -16.64 -9.51 12.77
C ALA A 243 -15.40 -8.85 12.13
N GLY A 244 -15.35 -7.52 12.18
CA GLY A 244 -14.25 -6.71 11.64
C GLY A 244 -13.13 -6.46 12.63
N GLU A 245 -12.02 -5.92 12.13
CA GLU A 245 -10.81 -5.59 12.87
C GLU A 245 -10.42 -4.13 12.63
N ILE A 246 -9.70 -3.53 13.58
CA ILE A 246 -9.10 -2.21 13.40
C ILE A 246 -7.58 -2.38 13.27
N GLY A 247 -6.99 -1.73 12.28
CA GLY A 247 -5.54 -1.61 12.14
C GLY A 247 -5.10 -0.15 12.31
N LEU A 248 -4.02 0.08 13.01
CA LEU A 248 -3.42 1.41 13.14
C LEU A 248 -2.03 1.42 12.49
N ILE A 249 -1.80 2.33 11.57
CA ILE A 249 -0.49 2.56 10.93
C ILE A 249 -0.01 3.93 11.40
N MET A 250 0.97 3.91 12.31
CA MET A 250 1.48 5.09 13.02
C MET A 250 2.97 5.32 12.71
N PRO A 251 3.31 5.96 11.58
CA PRO A 251 4.70 6.12 11.14
C PRO A 251 5.58 6.91 12.10
N TYR A 252 4.98 7.76 12.93
CA TYR A 252 5.70 8.60 13.91
C TYR A 252 5.97 7.87 15.23
N GLU A 253 5.51 6.63 15.41
CA GLU A 253 5.82 5.83 16.58
C GLU A 253 7.30 5.38 16.55
N LYS A 254 7.96 5.43 17.72
CA LYS A 254 9.41 5.24 17.87
C LYS A 254 9.94 3.96 17.21
N ASP A 255 9.23 2.85 17.33
CA ASP A 255 9.68 1.53 16.88
C ASP A 255 9.07 1.10 15.53
N PHE A 256 8.40 2.02 14.83
CA PHE A 256 7.72 1.73 13.56
C PHE A 256 8.64 1.08 12.51
N CYS A 257 9.91 1.49 12.45
CA CYS A 257 10.88 0.97 11.50
C CYS A 257 11.58 -0.32 11.96
N ALA A 258 11.55 -0.65 13.24
CA ALA A 258 12.24 -1.81 13.79
C ALA A 258 11.75 -3.14 13.18
N THR A 259 10.47 -3.21 12.83
CA THR A 259 9.84 -4.38 12.20
C THR A 259 9.55 -4.21 10.71
N CYS A 260 10.23 -3.28 10.05
CA CYS A 260 10.01 -3.03 8.61
C CYS A 260 10.46 -4.25 7.78
N ASN A 261 9.53 -4.78 6.98
CA ASN A 261 9.75 -5.94 6.12
C ASN A 261 9.45 -5.66 4.63
N ARG A 262 9.47 -4.36 4.23
CA ARG A 262 8.98 -3.92 2.93
C ARG A 262 10.07 -3.27 2.09
N LEU A 263 10.09 -3.65 0.81
CA LEU A 263 10.80 -2.94 -0.25
C LEU A 263 9.78 -2.43 -1.27
N ARG A 264 10.18 -1.46 -2.09
CA ARG A 264 9.33 -0.82 -3.08
C ARG A 264 10.02 -0.77 -4.43
N VAL A 265 9.29 -1.03 -5.50
CA VAL A 265 9.75 -0.75 -6.86
C VAL A 265 8.76 0.21 -7.50
N SER A 266 9.26 1.32 -8.04
CA SER A 266 8.43 2.33 -8.69
C SER A 266 7.92 1.84 -10.06
N SER A 267 6.92 2.51 -10.58
CA SER A 267 6.31 2.25 -11.90
C SER A 267 7.29 2.36 -13.07
N VAL A 268 8.45 2.98 -12.84
CA VAL A 268 9.53 3.13 -13.82
C VAL A 268 10.76 2.24 -13.53
N GLY A 269 10.63 1.30 -12.57
CA GLY A 269 11.65 0.27 -12.31
C GLY A 269 12.77 0.67 -11.35
N LYS A 270 12.57 1.66 -10.49
CA LYS A 270 13.55 2.02 -9.45
C LYS A 270 13.21 1.34 -8.12
N LEU A 271 14.21 0.71 -7.51
CA LEU A 271 14.12 0.14 -6.15
C LEU A 271 14.29 1.23 -5.11
N HIS A 272 13.27 1.40 -4.25
CA HIS A 272 13.29 2.28 -3.10
C HIS A 272 13.30 1.46 -1.81
N LEU A 273 14.29 1.69 -0.98
CA LEU A 273 14.47 0.97 0.30
C LEU A 273 13.52 1.49 1.38
N CYS A 274 13.07 2.74 1.25
CA CYS A 274 12.12 3.40 2.17
C CYS A 274 11.16 4.30 1.39
N LEU A 275 9.98 4.56 1.93
CA LEU A 275 9.04 5.57 1.40
C LEU A 275 9.68 6.97 1.46
N PHE A 276 10.36 7.28 2.54
CA PHE A 276 11.03 8.57 2.80
C PHE A 276 12.55 8.47 2.61
N GLY A 277 12.97 7.78 1.55
CA GLY A 277 14.38 7.64 1.19
C GLY A 277 14.89 8.80 0.34
N GLU A 278 16.21 8.82 0.13
CA GLU A 278 16.90 9.90 -0.61
C GLU A 278 16.98 9.63 -2.12
N GLY A 279 16.52 8.48 -2.58
CA GLY A 279 16.55 8.10 -3.99
C GLY A 279 16.19 6.65 -4.22
N GLY A 280 16.26 6.20 -5.47
CA GLY A 280 16.03 4.82 -5.87
C GLY A 280 17.16 4.30 -6.73
N VAL A 281 17.46 3.00 -6.61
CA VAL A 281 18.43 2.28 -7.45
C VAL A 281 17.69 1.82 -8.71
N ASP A 282 18.26 2.15 -9.88
CA ASP A 282 17.68 1.71 -11.15
C ASP A 282 17.86 0.19 -11.30
N LEU A 283 16.75 -0.50 -11.58
CA LEU A 283 16.75 -1.94 -11.88
C LEU A 283 16.34 -2.21 -13.32
N ARG A 284 15.84 -1.21 -14.04
CA ARG A 284 15.12 -1.43 -15.30
C ARG A 284 16.04 -1.89 -16.43
N ASP A 285 17.30 -1.49 -16.40
CA ASP A 285 18.32 -1.95 -17.35
C ASP A 285 18.55 -3.46 -17.28
N LEU A 286 18.28 -4.09 -16.14
CA LEU A 286 18.38 -5.53 -15.91
C LEU A 286 17.04 -6.28 -16.05
N MET A 287 16.01 -5.62 -16.58
CA MET A 287 14.70 -6.23 -16.82
C MET A 287 14.44 -6.46 -18.32
N ALA A 288 15.41 -6.23 -19.21
CA ALA A 288 15.22 -6.36 -20.65
C ALA A 288 15.19 -7.82 -21.09
N GLU A 289 16.07 -8.66 -20.56
CA GLU A 289 16.27 -10.05 -20.97
C GLU A 289 16.23 -11.00 -19.75
N ASP A 290 15.86 -12.27 -20.01
CA ASP A 290 15.75 -13.27 -18.94
C ASP A 290 17.12 -13.70 -18.39
N GLU A 291 18.17 -13.60 -19.19
CA GLU A 291 19.57 -13.91 -18.84
C GLU A 291 20.14 -12.96 -17.79
N GLN A 292 19.55 -11.77 -17.64
CA GLN A 292 19.97 -10.76 -16.65
C GLN A 292 19.44 -11.05 -15.22
N GLN A 293 18.72 -12.15 -15.02
CA GLN A 293 18.08 -12.50 -13.76
C GLN A 293 19.05 -12.52 -12.57
N ALA A 294 20.20 -13.16 -12.72
CA ALA A 294 21.19 -13.30 -11.64
C ALA A 294 21.79 -11.92 -11.25
N GLU A 295 22.03 -11.05 -12.24
CA GLU A 295 22.55 -9.70 -12.00
C GLU A 295 21.48 -8.81 -11.34
N LEU A 296 20.22 -8.95 -11.74
CA LEU A 296 19.09 -8.25 -11.11
C LEU A 296 18.97 -8.64 -9.63
N GLU A 297 19.05 -9.95 -9.31
CA GLU A 297 19.02 -10.43 -7.92
C GLU A 297 20.21 -9.89 -7.10
N ALA A 298 21.42 -9.89 -7.68
CA ALA A 298 22.61 -9.37 -7.03
C ALA A 298 22.47 -7.86 -6.73
N ARG A 299 21.99 -7.06 -7.69
CA ARG A 299 21.77 -5.61 -7.51
C ARG A 299 20.74 -5.31 -6.44
N ILE A 300 19.64 -6.10 -6.36
CA ILE A 300 18.63 -5.95 -5.30
C ILE A 300 19.25 -6.25 -3.93
N ALA A 301 20.04 -7.33 -3.82
CA ALA A 301 20.68 -7.72 -2.56
C ALA A 301 21.73 -6.68 -2.11
N GLU A 302 22.55 -6.19 -3.04
CA GLU A 302 23.53 -5.15 -2.77
C GLU A 302 22.86 -3.85 -2.32
N ALA A 303 21.84 -3.38 -3.03
CA ALA A 303 21.11 -2.17 -2.66
C ALA A 303 20.59 -2.21 -1.22
N LEU A 304 20.15 -3.40 -0.75
CA LEU A 304 19.59 -3.56 0.58
C LEU A 304 20.61 -3.29 1.70
N THR A 305 21.92 -3.44 1.45
CA THR A 305 22.98 -3.14 2.42
C THR A 305 23.00 -1.65 2.81
N HIS A 306 22.48 -0.77 1.95
CA HIS A 306 22.40 0.67 2.17
C HIS A 306 21.10 1.13 2.86
N LYS A 307 20.22 0.19 3.25
CA LYS A 307 18.96 0.55 3.91
C LYS A 307 19.23 1.10 5.32
N LYS A 308 18.74 2.32 5.56
CA LYS A 308 18.87 2.99 6.87
C LYS A 308 18.02 2.30 7.94
N GLN A 309 18.42 2.43 9.21
CA GLN A 309 17.71 1.85 10.36
C GLN A 309 16.30 2.39 10.47
N THR A 310 16.12 3.70 10.30
CA THR A 310 14.81 4.38 10.40
C THR A 310 14.63 5.38 9.25
N HIS A 311 13.39 5.82 9.05
CA HIS A 311 13.11 7.06 8.34
C HIS A 311 13.27 8.25 9.30
N PHE A 312 13.44 9.44 8.75
CA PHE A 312 13.65 10.65 9.55
C PHE A 312 12.46 11.60 9.53
N LEU A 313 11.23 11.10 9.30
CA LEU A 313 9.99 11.88 9.30
C LEU A 313 9.78 12.67 10.60
N HIS A 314 10.09 12.06 11.74
CA HIS A 314 10.00 12.72 13.05
C HIS A 314 10.98 13.91 13.20
N GLN A 315 11.91 14.07 12.26
CA GLN A 315 12.83 15.22 12.16
C GLN A 315 12.43 16.16 11.00
N GLY A 316 11.24 15.96 10.40
CA GLY A 316 10.77 16.75 9.26
C GLY A 316 11.45 16.40 7.93
N ASN A 317 12.20 15.28 7.86
CA ASN A 317 12.84 14.85 6.62
C ASN A 317 11.91 13.91 5.84
N THR A 318 11.31 14.40 4.77
CA THR A 318 10.42 13.65 3.87
C THR A 318 11.14 12.90 2.76
N GLY A 319 12.48 12.99 2.68
CA GLY A 319 13.27 12.44 1.59
C GLY A 319 12.87 13.05 0.25
N ILE A 320 12.84 12.21 -0.80
CA ILE A 320 12.40 12.62 -2.14
C ILE A 320 10.87 12.54 -2.32
N THR A 321 10.12 12.18 -1.29
CA THR A 321 8.67 11.96 -1.38
C THR A 321 7.93 13.29 -1.43
N GLN A 322 7.60 13.74 -2.64
CA GLN A 322 6.83 14.96 -2.86
C GLN A 322 5.35 14.73 -2.55
N ASN A 323 4.81 13.59 -2.97
CA ASN A 323 3.45 13.13 -2.68
C ASN A 323 3.39 11.60 -2.54
N LEU A 324 2.24 11.05 -2.13
CA LEU A 324 2.08 9.63 -1.82
C LEU A 324 1.72 8.74 -3.03
N SER A 325 1.59 9.30 -4.23
CA SER A 325 1.17 8.55 -5.43
C SER A 325 2.32 7.91 -6.20
N TYR A 326 3.58 8.22 -5.85
CA TYR A 326 4.75 7.89 -6.67
C TYR A 326 5.42 6.54 -6.34
N ILE A 327 5.48 6.15 -5.08
CA ILE A 327 6.17 4.92 -4.63
C ILE A 327 5.39 4.14 -3.56
N GLY A 328 4.09 4.22 -3.56
CA GLY A 328 3.22 3.46 -2.70
C GLY A 328 3.12 3.99 -1.27
N GLY A 329 2.45 5.08 -1.11
CA GLY A 329 2.07 5.59 0.21
C GLY A 329 1.13 4.65 0.98
#